data_4d5b159799639a280c57a043b89f48a2
#
_entry.id   4d5b159799639a280c57a043b89f48a2
#
_cell.length_a   1.000
_cell.length_b   1.000
_cell.length_c   1.000
_cell.angle_alpha   90.00
_cell.angle_beta   90.00
_cell.angle_gamma   90.00
#
_symmetry.space_group_name_H-M   'P 1'
#
loop_
_entity.id
_entity.type
_entity.pdbx_description
1 polymer ?
#
loop_
_entity_poly.entity_id
_entity_poly.type
_entity_poly.pdbx_seq_one_letter_code
_entity_poly.pdbx_strand_id
1 'polypeptide(L)'
;MSQQKELLREMAAAHNSGAPDRISNWFTEDFRLHEPGAQALPLGHQGAIQMRARFRTLTPPIKLEILDMIEEGDRVAVRWQLTATYEGRPFEQSIIAIYRFENGRIAEDWGISVRALWP
;
A
#
# COMPACT_ATOMS: atom_id res chain seq x y z
N MET A 1 -8.77 19.73 3.87
CA MET A 1 -8.34 18.48 3.23
C MET A 1 -7.13 17.94 3.94
N SER A 2 -7.11 16.64 4.18
CA SER A 2 -6.04 16.00 4.90
C SER A 2 -4.84 15.74 3.99
N GLN A 3 -3.66 16.17 4.40
CA GLN A 3 -2.42 15.85 3.69
C GLN A 3 -2.14 14.36 3.73
N GLN A 4 -2.53 13.68 4.80
CA GLN A 4 -2.33 12.24 4.96
C GLN A 4 -3.14 11.45 3.93
N LYS A 5 -4.42 11.81 3.78
CA LYS A 5 -5.28 11.19 2.77
C LYS A 5 -4.79 11.49 1.35
N GLU A 6 -4.32 12.71 1.10
CA GLU A 6 -3.80 13.07 -0.22
C GLU A 6 -2.55 12.27 -0.59
N LEU A 7 -1.67 12.00 0.36
CA LEU A 7 -0.50 11.17 0.11
C LEU A 7 -0.91 9.76 -0.33
N LEU A 8 -1.93 9.18 0.33
CA LEU A 8 -2.43 7.85 -0.03
C LEU A 8 -3.06 7.84 -1.42
N ARG A 9 -3.78 8.90 -1.80
CA ARG A 9 -4.32 9.05 -3.15
C ARG A 9 -3.21 9.19 -4.19
N GLU A 10 -2.14 9.90 -3.86
CA GLU A 10 -0.97 10.03 -4.72
C GLU A 10 -0.31 8.66 -4.95
N MET A 11 -0.19 7.85 -3.91
CA MET A 11 0.36 6.50 -4.03
C MET A 11 -0.48 5.63 -4.95
N ALA A 12 -1.81 5.68 -4.82
CA ALA A 12 -2.72 4.93 -5.69
C ALA A 12 -2.55 5.36 -7.14
N ALA A 13 -2.53 6.67 -7.39
CA ALA A 13 -2.36 7.22 -8.72
C ALA A 13 -1.02 6.81 -9.33
N ALA A 14 0.06 6.79 -8.54
CA ALA A 14 1.38 6.39 -9.02
C ALA A 14 1.41 4.93 -9.44
N HIS A 15 0.77 4.04 -8.67
CA HIS A 15 0.64 2.64 -9.06
C HIS A 15 -0.14 2.47 -10.36
N ASN A 16 -1.26 3.16 -10.49
CA ASN A 16 -2.14 3.02 -11.63
C ASN A 16 -1.53 3.59 -12.92
N SER A 17 -0.66 4.60 -12.80
CA SER A 17 -0.01 5.22 -13.95
C SER A 17 1.34 4.59 -14.31
N GLY A 18 1.84 3.66 -13.47
CA GLY A 18 3.17 3.10 -13.65
C GLY A 18 4.30 4.08 -13.35
N ALA A 19 4.01 5.17 -12.65
CA ALA A 19 5.01 6.16 -12.28
C ALA A 19 6.04 5.58 -11.32
N PRO A 20 7.27 6.10 -11.32
CA PRO A 20 8.30 5.67 -10.38
C PRO A 20 7.86 5.87 -8.93
N ASP A 21 8.27 4.96 -8.06
CA ASP A 21 8.03 5.07 -6.64
C ASP A 21 8.77 6.25 -6.04
N ARG A 22 8.07 6.96 -5.16
CA ARG A 22 8.64 8.07 -4.41
C ARG A 22 8.83 7.67 -2.95
N ILE A 23 9.63 6.63 -2.75
CA ILE A 23 9.80 6.01 -1.43
C ILE A 23 10.20 7.03 -0.36
N SER A 24 11.19 7.88 -0.66
CA SER A 24 11.67 8.86 0.31
C SER A 24 10.65 9.97 0.60
N ASN A 25 9.71 10.22 -0.31
CA ASN A 25 8.66 11.21 -0.10
C ASN A 25 7.47 10.63 0.66
N TRP A 26 7.20 9.32 0.51
CA TRP A 26 6.04 8.67 1.09
C TRP A 26 6.31 8.02 2.43
N PHE A 27 7.53 7.55 2.67
CA PHE A 27 7.87 6.77 3.86
C PHE A 27 8.98 7.42 4.66
N THR A 28 8.91 7.26 6.00
CA THR A 28 9.98 7.73 6.88
C THR A 28 11.22 6.84 6.74
N GLU A 29 12.36 7.33 7.22
CA GLU A 29 13.61 6.57 7.19
C GLU A 29 13.58 5.34 8.08
N ASP A 30 12.70 5.33 9.09
CA ASP A 30 12.52 4.22 10.02
C ASP A 30 11.20 3.49 9.84
N PHE A 31 10.61 3.59 8.64
CA PHE A 31 9.35 2.93 8.31
C PHE A 31 9.35 1.45 8.70
N ARG A 32 8.22 0.99 9.24
CA ARG A 32 8.04 -0.39 9.64
C ARG A 32 6.71 -0.94 9.12
N LEU A 33 6.78 -2.11 8.49
CA LEU A 33 5.60 -2.86 8.07
C LEU A 33 5.29 -3.94 9.10
N HIS A 34 4.03 -3.97 9.53
CA HIS A 34 3.48 -5.00 10.40
C HIS A 34 2.39 -5.75 9.64
N GLU A 35 2.73 -6.88 9.06
CA GLU A 35 1.78 -7.68 8.29
C GLU A 35 1.78 -9.10 8.83
N PRO A 36 0.64 -9.60 9.35
CA PRO A 36 0.56 -10.96 9.90
C PRO A 36 0.93 -12.01 8.85
N GLY A 37 1.77 -12.95 9.24
CA GLY A 37 2.19 -14.04 8.36
C GLY A 37 3.22 -13.67 7.32
N ALA A 38 3.60 -12.41 7.20
CA ALA A 38 4.67 -11.99 6.31
C ALA A 38 6.03 -12.22 6.96
N GLN A 39 7.04 -12.44 6.12
CA GLN A 39 8.41 -12.47 6.61
C GLN A 39 8.81 -11.07 7.07
N ALA A 40 9.69 -11.02 8.06
CA ALA A 40 10.19 -9.74 8.53
C ALA A 40 10.92 -9.02 7.41
N LEU A 41 10.52 -7.78 7.17
CA LEU A 41 11.19 -6.91 6.20
C LEU A 41 12.17 -5.99 6.93
N PRO A 42 13.21 -5.52 6.23
CA PRO A 42 14.09 -4.50 6.79
C PRO A 42 13.31 -3.26 7.19
N LEU A 43 13.81 -2.53 8.16
CA LEU A 43 13.24 -1.24 8.52
C LEU A 43 13.52 -0.20 7.42
N GLY A 44 12.69 0.84 7.39
CA GLY A 44 12.92 2.01 6.59
C GLY A 44 12.65 1.82 5.10
N HIS A 45 13.35 2.59 4.29
CA HIS A 45 13.09 2.62 2.85
C HIS A 45 13.34 1.27 2.18
N GLN A 46 14.27 0.46 2.66
CA GLN A 46 14.49 -0.88 2.11
C GLN A 46 13.28 -1.78 2.29
N GLY A 47 12.63 -1.73 3.47
CA GLY A 47 11.40 -2.47 3.71
C GLY A 47 10.27 -1.99 2.81
N ALA A 48 10.14 -0.69 2.65
CA ALA A 48 9.13 -0.11 1.76
C ALA A 48 9.36 -0.53 0.29
N ILE A 49 10.61 -0.52 -0.16
CA ILE A 49 10.97 -0.95 -1.51
C ILE A 49 10.59 -2.41 -1.72
N GLN A 50 10.92 -3.29 -0.77
CA GLN A 50 10.60 -4.72 -0.87
C GLN A 50 9.10 -4.97 -0.83
N MET A 51 8.37 -4.26 0.02
CA MET A 51 6.92 -4.36 0.09
C MET A 51 6.28 -4.00 -1.26
N ARG A 52 6.72 -2.90 -1.86
CA ARG A 52 6.15 -2.42 -3.12
C ARG A 52 6.60 -3.26 -4.32
N ALA A 53 7.72 -3.95 -4.23
CA ALA A 53 8.20 -4.83 -5.29
C ALA A 53 7.22 -5.96 -5.61
N ARG A 54 6.33 -6.30 -4.68
CA ARG A 54 5.28 -7.32 -4.91
C ARG A 54 4.41 -6.97 -6.11
N PHE A 55 4.18 -5.69 -6.36
CA PHE A 55 3.34 -5.25 -7.49
C PHE A 55 3.97 -5.55 -8.84
N ARG A 56 5.30 -5.75 -8.89
CA ARG A 56 6.00 -6.06 -10.14
C ARG A 56 5.71 -7.47 -10.65
N THR A 57 5.15 -8.33 -9.80
CA THR A 57 4.75 -9.68 -10.21
C THR A 57 3.41 -9.71 -10.93
N LEU A 58 2.70 -8.58 -10.91
CA LEU A 58 1.38 -8.46 -11.53
C LEU A 58 1.52 -7.94 -12.95
N THR A 59 0.64 -8.43 -13.83
CA THR A 59 0.61 -7.98 -15.22
C THR A 59 -0.31 -6.77 -15.37
N PRO A 60 0.16 -5.67 -15.96
CA PRO A 60 -0.69 -4.52 -16.23
C PRO A 60 -1.85 -4.87 -17.17
N PRO A 61 -2.98 -4.14 -17.13
CA PRO A 61 -3.16 -2.96 -16.29
C PRO A 61 -3.40 -3.33 -14.83
N ILE A 62 -2.84 -2.52 -13.93
CA ILE A 62 -3.03 -2.64 -12.50
C ILE A 62 -3.97 -1.53 -12.07
N LYS A 63 -5.02 -1.89 -11.34
CA LYS A 63 -5.94 -0.90 -10.78
C LYS A 63 -5.95 -1.03 -9.25
N LEU A 64 -5.39 -0.03 -8.60
CA LEU A 64 -5.41 0.08 -7.14
C LEU A 64 -6.38 1.18 -6.76
N GLU A 65 -7.47 0.81 -6.08
CA GLU A 65 -8.52 1.74 -5.69
C GLU A 65 -8.58 1.92 -4.19
N ILE A 66 -8.80 3.15 -3.76
CA ILE A 66 -9.19 3.46 -2.39
C ILE A 66 -10.70 3.43 -2.37
N LEU A 67 -11.28 2.46 -1.65
CA LEU A 67 -12.73 2.36 -1.52
C LEU A 67 -13.25 3.33 -0.47
N ASP A 68 -12.56 3.43 0.66
CA ASP A 68 -12.82 4.45 1.68
C ASP A 68 -11.61 4.63 2.59
N MET A 69 -11.63 5.74 3.33
CA MET A 69 -10.59 6.08 4.31
C MET A 69 -11.23 6.71 5.53
N ILE A 70 -10.70 6.37 6.69
CA ILE A 70 -11.11 6.96 7.96
C ILE A 70 -9.86 7.49 8.64
N GLU A 71 -9.88 8.77 8.99
CA GLU A 71 -8.73 9.42 9.60
C GLU A 71 -9.03 9.81 11.04
N GLU A 72 -8.08 9.52 11.93
CA GLU A 72 -8.10 10.01 13.30
C GLU A 72 -6.69 10.34 13.73
N GLY A 73 -6.42 11.61 14.00
CA GLY A 73 -5.09 12.07 14.39
C GLY A 73 -4.05 11.77 13.32
N ASP A 74 -2.99 11.08 13.72
CA ASP A 74 -1.90 10.72 12.84
C ASP A 74 -2.13 9.38 12.12
N ARG A 75 -3.33 8.80 12.20
CA ARG A 75 -3.64 7.50 11.62
C ARG A 75 -4.74 7.59 10.59
N VAL A 76 -4.58 6.81 9.51
CA VAL A 76 -5.59 6.66 8.47
C VAL A 76 -5.81 5.19 8.23
N ALA A 77 -7.06 4.75 8.37
CA ALA A 77 -7.46 3.41 7.97
C ALA A 77 -7.96 3.46 6.53
N VAL A 78 -7.50 2.53 5.70
CA VAL A 78 -7.82 2.51 4.27
C VAL A 78 -8.33 1.14 3.89
N ARG A 79 -9.40 1.12 3.11
CA ARG A 79 -9.86 -0.09 2.46
C ARG A 79 -9.50 0.02 0.98
N TRP A 80 -8.62 -0.87 0.55
CA TRP A 80 -8.09 -0.92 -0.80
C TRP A 80 -8.70 -2.08 -1.59
N GLN A 81 -8.82 -1.89 -2.91
CA GLN A 81 -9.12 -2.98 -3.83
C GLN A 81 -8.08 -2.96 -4.94
N LEU A 82 -7.43 -4.10 -5.13
CA LEU A 82 -6.42 -4.28 -6.18
C LEU A 82 -6.95 -5.27 -7.22
N THR A 83 -6.93 -4.86 -8.47
CA THR A 83 -7.25 -5.74 -9.60
C THR A 83 -6.11 -5.71 -10.60
N ALA A 84 -5.76 -6.87 -11.12
CA ALA A 84 -4.67 -7.03 -12.08
C ALA A 84 -4.76 -8.42 -12.72
N THR A 85 -3.70 -8.87 -13.36
CA THR A 85 -3.53 -10.23 -13.83
C THR A 85 -2.27 -10.82 -13.17
N TYR A 86 -2.36 -12.07 -12.77
CA TYR A 86 -1.24 -12.79 -12.19
C TYR A 86 -1.13 -14.15 -12.87
N GLU A 87 0.00 -14.41 -13.50
CA GLU A 87 0.23 -15.67 -14.24
C GLU A 87 -0.90 -15.98 -15.22
N GLY A 88 -1.35 -14.96 -15.96
CA GLY A 88 -2.39 -15.12 -16.99
C GLY A 88 -3.81 -15.24 -16.47
N ARG A 89 -4.03 -15.10 -15.18
CA ARG A 89 -5.35 -15.22 -14.55
C ARG A 89 -5.79 -13.92 -13.91
N PRO A 90 -7.11 -13.63 -13.88
CA PRO A 90 -7.59 -12.48 -13.10
C PRO A 90 -7.13 -12.57 -11.65
N PHE A 91 -6.64 -11.45 -11.13
CA PHE A 91 -6.16 -11.34 -9.76
C PHE A 91 -6.96 -10.24 -9.07
N GLU A 92 -7.48 -10.55 -7.89
CA GLU A 92 -8.24 -9.60 -7.11
C GLU A 92 -7.85 -9.74 -5.64
N GLN A 93 -7.58 -8.62 -4.99
CA GLN A 93 -7.16 -8.62 -3.60
C GLN A 93 -7.80 -7.45 -2.86
N SER A 94 -8.41 -7.76 -1.72
CA SER A 94 -8.90 -6.74 -0.79
C SER A 94 -7.86 -6.54 0.31
N ILE A 95 -7.57 -5.29 0.63
CA ILE A 95 -6.56 -4.94 1.62
C ILE A 95 -7.20 -3.96 2.59
N ILE A 96 -7.05 -4.22 3.88
CA ILE A 96 -7.35 -3.24 4.92
C ILE A 96 -6.05 -2.89 5.60
N ALA A 97 -5.72 -1.62 5.67
CA ALA A 97 -4.48 -1.16 6.27
C ALA A 97 -4.72 0.05 7.14
N ILE A 98 -3.97 0.13 8.23
CA ILE A 98 -3.90 1.31 9.05
C ILE A 98 -2.50 1.87 8.91
N TYR A 99 -2.40 3.14 8.54
CA TYR A 99 -1.13 3.85 8.40
C TYR A 99 -0.98 4.86 9.52
N ARG A 100 0.21 4.90 10.15
CA ARG A 100 0.57 5.97 11.05
C ARG A 100 1.53 6.91 10.33
N PHE A 101 1.25 8.20 10.42
CA PHE A 101 2.04 9.24 9.77
C PHE A 101 2.93 9.96 10.77
N GLU A 102 4.07 10.39 10.29
CA GLU A 102 5.02 11.18 11.06
C GLU A 102 5.67 12.19 10.12
N ASN A 103 5.54 13.47 10.43
CA ASN A 103 6.07 14.56 9.60
C ASN A 103 5.60 14.46 8.13
N GLY A 104 4.33 14.08 7.92
CA GLY A 104 3.74 14.01 6.59
C GLY A 104 4.10 12.77 5.79
N ARG A 105 4.74 11.77 6.39
CA ARG A 105 5.12 10.52 5.73
C ARG A 105 4.65 9.32 6.54
N ILE A 106 4.51 8.19 5.85
CA ILE A 106 4.09 6.93 6.48
C ILE A 106 5.25 6.38 7.30
N ALA A 107 5.02 6.22 8.62
CA ALA A 107 6.00 5.67 9.54
C ALA A 107 5.72 4.20 9.84
N GLU A 108 4.45 3.80 9.85
CA GLU A 108 4.06 2.41 10.10
C GLU A 108 2.85 2.02 9.27
N ASP A 109 2.79 0.76 8.89
CA ASP A 109 1.71 0.17 8.11
C ASP A 109 1.32 -1.16 8.76
N TRP A 110 0.06 -1.26 9.19
CA TRP A 110 -0.55 -2.50 9.66
C TRP A 110 -1.57 -2.92 8.61
N GLY A 111 -1.22 -3.93 7.80
CA GLY A 111 -2.06 -4.35 6.70
C GLY A 111 -2.46 -5.81 6.76
N ILE A 112 -3.70 -6.09 6.36
CA ILE A 112 -4.22 -7.43 6.18
C ILE A 112 -4.76 -7.54 4.77
N SER A 113 -4.30 -8.54 4.02
CA SER A 113 -4.71 -8.76 2.64
C SER A 113 -5.46 -10.07 2.52
N VAL A 114 -6.52 -10.07 1.73
CA VAL A 114 -7.28 -11.28 1.43
C VAL A 114 -7.50 -11.36 -0.07
N ARG A 115 -7.13 -12.49 -0.67
CA ARG A 115 -7.52 -12.80 -2.03
C ARG A 115 -8.94 -13.35 -2.02
N ALA A 116 -9.74 -12.96 -3.00
CA ALA A 116 -11.05 -13.53 -3.17
C ALA A 116 -10.92 -14.95 -3.73
N LEU A 117 -10.83 -15.92 -2.82
CA LEU A 117 -10.68 -17.35 -3.17
C LEU A 117 -11.93 -18.15 -2.83
N TRP A 118 -13.05 -17.47 -2.67
CA TRP A 118 -14.29 -18.19 -2.36
C TRP A 118 -14.71 -19.01 -3.57
N PRO A 119 -14.98 -20.28 -3.35
CA PRO A 119 -15.48 -21.11 -4.44
C PRO A 119 -16.88 -20.68 -4.90
#